data_093b8f786efc4595ceb236584c14f6eb
#
_entry.id   093b8f786efc4595ceb236584c14f6eb
#
_cell.length_a   1.000
_cell.length_b   1.000
_cell.length_c   1.000
_cell.angle_alpha   90.00
_cell.angle_beta   90.00
_cell.angle_gamma   90.00
#
_symmetry.space_group_name_H-M   'P 1'
#
loop_
_entity.id
_entity.type
_entity.pdbx_description
1 polymer ?
#
loop_
_entity_poly.entity_id
_entity_poly.type
_entity_poly.pdbx_seq_one_letter_code
_entity_poly.pdbx_strand_id
1 'polypeptide(L)'
;MAARNRLITLDTETTGLNAKGGDRIIEIGCVALDGRVMKSTKENHLQIFINPEREVPEDAVAIHGITTEFLADKPKFAEIADEFLDFVRDSTLVIHNAAFDTGFLNMELERIGKGQIEDYCDVIDTVKLAKKLLPGRAVSLDALCRYYEIDNSNRTLHGALLDAELLAEVYISLARGQDTLTLVNEDIDNLPPMPKEEDCVIIRANAEELAEHNRILDIAEKKSKSTPAWRREAAEAAPADSAS
;
A
#
# COMPACT_ATOMS: atom_id res chain seq x y z
N MET A 1 21.77 7.67 -6.82
CA MET A 1 20.48 8.10 -7.42
C MET A 1 19.65 8.62 -6.27
N ALA A 2 19.05 9.81 -6.38
CA ALA A 2 18.13 10.30 -5.36
C ALA A 2 16.94 9.32 -5.29
N ALA A 3 16.50 8.95 -4.07
CA ALA A 3 15.34 8.10 -3.90
C ALA A 3 14.13 8.80 -4.53
N ARG A 4 13.45 8.13 -5.45
CA ARG A 4 12.19 8.61 -6.04
C ARG A 4 11.13 8.49 -4.94
N ASN A 5 10.84 9.60 -4.25
CA ASN A 5 10.00 9.59 -3.05
C ASN A 5 8.49 9.53 -3.34
N ARG A 6 8.06 9.67 -4.60
CA ARG A 6 6.65 9.64 -4.98
C ARG A 6 6.26 8.22 -5.34
N LEU A 7 5.33 7.64 -4.60
CA LEU A 7 4.74 6.33 -4.89
C LEU A 7 3.43 6.54 -5.64
N ILE A 8 3.19 5.71 -6.66
CA ILE A 8 1.95 5.73 -7.43
C ILE A 8 1.47 4.30 -7.59
N THR A 9 0.29 3.97 -7.06
CA THR A 9 -0.34 2.69 -7.40
C THR A 9 -0.95 2.79 -8.79
N LEU A 10 -0.81 1.73 -9.58
CA LEU A 10 -1.30 1.65 -10.94
C LEU A 10 -1.97 0.31 -11.18
N ASP A 11 -3.05 0.34 -11.94
CA ASP A 11 -3.72 -0.80 -12.52
C ASP A 11 -4.18 -0.47 -13.93
N THR A 12 -4.39 -1.48 -14.79
CA THR A 12 -4.86 -1.31 -16.16
C THR A 12 -5.96 -2.31 -16.51
N GLU A 13 -6.99 -1.85 -17.26
CA GLU A 13 -7.91 -2.72 -17.95
C GLU A 13 -7.52 -2.84 -19.42
N THR A 14 -7.77 -4.02 -20.00
CA THR A 14 -7.29 -4.36 -21.33
C THR A 14 -8.35 -5.12 -22.14
N THR A 15 -8.21 -5.15 -23.47
CA THR A 15 -9.10 -5.95 -24.35
C THR A 15 -8.87 -7.46 -24.25
N GLY A 16 -7.88 -7.91 -23.46
CA GLY A 16 -7.55 -9.32 -23.29
C GLY A 16 -6.22 -9.49 -22.57
N LEU A 17 -5.66 -10.69 -22.55
CA LEU A 17 -4.51 -11.03 -21.72
C LEU A 17 -3.17 -11.04 -22.45
N ASN A 18 -3.14 -10.78 -23.75
CA ASN A 18 -1.96 -10.97 -24.60
C ASN A 18 -1.58 -9.70 -25.36
N ALA A 19 -0.76 -8.83 -24.73
CA ALA A 19 -0.24 -7.62 -25.35
C ALA A 19 0.49 -7.89 -26.69
N LYS A 20 1.31 -8.96 -26.74
CA LYS A 20 2.02 -9.36 -27.97
C LYS A 20 1.09 -9.93 -29.04
N GLY A 21 -0.05 -10.47 -28.63
CA GLY A 21 -1.12 -10.93 -29.53
C GLY A 21 -2.01 -9.81 -30.08
N GLY A 22 -1.76 -8.58 -29.68
CA GLY A 22 -2.47 -7.40 -30.19
C GLY A 22 -3.59 -6.91 -29.28
N ASP A 23 -3.70 -7.42 -28.06
CA ASP A 23 -4.58 -6.81 -27.06
C ASP A 23 -4.05 -5.43 -26.65
N ARG A 24 -4.95 -4.55 -26.24
CA ARG A 24 -4.69 -3.14 -26.04
C ARG A 24 -5.17 -2.69 -24.65
N ILE A 25 -4.56 -1.66 -24.11
CA ILE A 25 -5.04 -0.96 -22.89
C ILE A 25 -6.31 -0.17 -23.24
N ILE A 26 -7.30 -0.23 -22.36
CA ILE A 26 -8.56 0.50 -22.46
C ILE A 26 -8.83 1.42 -21.28
N GLU A 27 -8.20 1.19 -20.12
CA GLU A 27 -8.25 2.08 -18.98
C GLU A 27 -6.90 2.05 -18.26
N ILE A 28 -6.45 3.21 -17.78
CA ILE A 28 -5.34 3.35 -16.86
C ILE A 28 -5.88 4.05 -15.61
N GLY A 29 -5.68 3.44 -14.45
CA GLY A 29 -5.97 4.01 -13.14
C GLY A 29 -4.69 4.20 -12.34
N CYS A 30 -4.46 5.42 -11.81
CA CYS A 30 -3.31 5.72 -10.96
C CYS A 30 -3.73 6.51 -9.72
N VAL A 31 -3.12 6.18 -8.59
CA VAL A 31 -3.29 6.93 -7.33
C VAL A 31 -1.92 7.28 -6.76
N ALA A 32 -1.62 8.58 -6.66
CA ALA A 32 -0.38 9.04 -6.07
C ALA A 32 -0.46 9.06 -4.54
N LEU A 33 0.58 8.51 -3.89
CA LEU A 33 0.72 8.47 -2.44
C LEU A 33 1.76 9.49 -1.99
N ASP A 34 1.46 10.23 -0.94
CA ASP A 34 2.44 11.08 -0.26
C ASP A 34 3.03 10.31 0.93
N GLY A 35 4.24 9.81 0.72
CA GLY A 35 4.84 8.86 1.65
C GLY A 35 4.00 7.57 1.71
N ARG A 36 3.51 7.22 2.92
CA ARG A 36 2.61 6.09 3.15
C ARG A 36 1.17 6.53 3.46
N VAL A 37 0.81 7.72 3.05
CA VAL A 37 -0.53 8.28 3.27
C VAL A 37 -1.17 8.53 1.92
N MET A 38 -2.30 7.87 1.67
CA MET A 38 -3.11 8.14 0.49
C MET A 38 -3.73 9.55 0.62
N LYS A 39 -3.43 10.43 -0.32
CA LYS A 39 -4.12 11.72 -0.44
C LYS A 39 -5.40 11.51 -1.22
N SER A 40 -6.51 11.63 -0.54
CA SER A 40 -7.85 11.55 -1.14
C SER A 40 -8.25 12.83 -1.87
N THR A 41 -7.43 13.37 -2.77
CA THR A 41 -7.76 14.54 -3.59
C THR A 41 -7.77 14.15 -5.06
N LYS A 42 -8.66 14.76 -5.86
CA LYS A 42 -8.73 14.51 -7.31
C LYS A 42 -7.40 14.75 -8.04
N GLU A 43 -6.56 15.63 -7.51
CA GLU A 43 -5.22 15.94 -8.05
C GLU A 43 -4.22 14.80 -7.93
N ASN A 44 -4.51 13.82 -7.08
CA ASN A 44 -3.65 12.65 -6.86
C ASN A 44 -4.12 11.41 -7.63
N HIS A 45 -5.23 11.50 -8.33
CA HIS A 45 -5.79 10.41 -9.14
C HIS A 45 -5.66 10.75 -10.61
N LEU A 46 -5.30 9.75 -11.41
CA LEU A 46 -5.36 9.80 -12.86
C LEU A 46 -6.22 8.63 -13.32
N GLN A 47 -7.29 8.92 -14.05
CA GLN A 47 -8.11 7.91 -14.71
C GLN A 47 -8.26 8.28 -16.18
N ILE A 48 -7.78 7.41 -17.05
CA ILE A 48 -7.83 7.64 -18.50
C ILE A 48 -8.47 6.44 -19.18
N PHE A 49 -9.59 6.67 -19.86
CA PHE A 49 -10.16 5.69 -20.80
C PHE A 49 -9.57 5.90 -22.19
N ILE A 50 -9.25 4.79 -22.87
CA ILE A 50 -8.45 4.78 -24.09
C ILE A 50 -9.20 4.02 -25.17
N ASN A 51 -9.30 4.61 -26.35
CA ASN A 51 -9.79 3.91 -27.55
C ASN A 51 -8.72 2.91 -28.03
N PRO A 52 -8.99 1.60 -27.95
CA PRO A 52 -8.01 0.58 -28.33
C PRO A 52 -7.87 0.39 -29.83
N GLU A 53 -8.66 1.09 -30.67
CA GLU A 53 -8.74 0.93 -32.12
C GLU A 53 -9.09 -0.51 -32.54
N ARG A 54 -9.79 -1.23 -31.67
CA ARG A 54 -10.31 -2.60 -31.92
C ARG A 54 -11.54 -2.84 -31.05
N GLU A 55 -12.27 -3.90 -31.35
CA GLU A 55 -13.40 -4.34 -30.55
C GLU A 55 -12.92 -4.90 -29.21
N VAL A 56 -13.69 -4.64 -28.16
CA VAL A 56 -13.52 -5.23 -26.83
C VAL A 56 -14.32 -6.53 -26.79
N PRO A 57 -13.70 -7.70 -26.58
CA PRO A 57 -14.40 -8.98 -26.53
C PRO A 57 -15.40 -9.05 -25.35
N GLU A 58 -16.51 -9.78 -25.56
CA GLU A 58 -17.57 -9.89 -24.54
C GLU A 58 -17.09 -10.46 -23.21
N ASP A 59 -16.13 -11.37 -23.21
CA ASP A 59 -15.53 -11.95 -22.03
C ASP A 59 -14.73 -10.90 -21.22
N ALA A 60 -14.07 -9.97 -21.88
CA ALA A 60 -13.42 -8.84 -21.24
C ALA A 60 -14.46 -7.84 -20.69
N VAL A 61 -15.49 -7.50 -21.47
CA VAL A 61 -16.60 -6.65 -21.00
C VAL A 61 -17.28 -7.23 -19.77
N ALA A 62 -17.44 -8.54 -19.69
CA ALA A 62 -18.03 -9.21 -18.52
C ALA A 62 -17.19 -9.00 -17.22
N ILE A 63 -15.89 -8.71 -17.35
CA ILE A 63 -14.98 -8.50 -16.21
C ILE A 63 -15.01 -7.04 -15.77
N HIS A 64 -14.79 -6.08 -16.67
CA HIS A 64 -14.62 -4.66 -16.35
C HIS A 64 -15.79 -3.75 -16.76
N GLY A 65 -16.76 -4.26 -17.54
CA GLY A 65 -17.96 -3.51 -17.93
C GLY A 65 -17.76 -2.44 -19.03
N ILE A 66 -16.54 -2.28 -19.55
CA ILE A 66 -16.21 -1.25 -20.53
C ILE A 66 -16.47 -1.78 -21.94
N THR A 67 -17.38 -1.12 -22.68
CA THR A 67 -17.78 -1.59 -24.02
C THR A 67 -17.03 -0.85 -25.13
N THR A 68 -17.02 -1.43 -26.31
CA THR A 68 -16.46 -0.80 -27.54
C THR A 68 -17.10 0.56 -27.80
N GLU A 69 -18.42 0.65 -27.64
CA GLU A 69 -19.18 1.89 -27.89
C GLU A 69 -18.78 3.00 -26.92
N PHE A 70 -18.56 2.65 -25.64
CA PHE A 70 -18.09 3.60 -24.63
C PHE A 70 -16.72 4.18 -24.98
N LEU A 71 -15.86 3.38 -25.60
CA LEU A 71 -14.49 3.77 -25.95
C LEU A 71 -14.36 4.48 -27.29
N ALA A 72 -15.40 4.49 -28.10
CA ALA A 72 -15.35 4.98 -29.48
C ALA A 72 -14.93 6.47 -29.59
N ASP A 73 -15.32 7.29 -28.61
CA ASP A 73 -15.02 8.73 -28.53
C ASP A 73 -13.82 9.07 -27.65
N LYS A 74 -13.15 8.07 -27.06
CA LYS A 74 -12.00 8.28 -26.17
C LYS A 74 -10.71 8.52 -26.97
N PRO A 75 -9.74 9.21 -26.39
CA PRO A 75 -8.44 9.40 -27.03
C PRO A 75 -7.71 8.07 -27.21
N LYS A 76 -6.85 8.00 -28.20
CA LYS A 76 -5.93 6.88 -28.41
C LYS A 76 -4.76 6.97 -27.44
N PHE A 77 -4.06 5.86 -27.22
CA PHE A 77 -2.90 5.84 -26.31
C PHE A 77 -1.83 6.88 -26.70
N ALA A 78 -1.57 7.07 -27.99
CA ALA A 78 -0.62 8.06 -28.47
C ALA A 78 -0.96 9.51 -28.06
N GLU A 79 -2.23 9.82 -27.89
CA GLU A 79 -2.71 11.16 -27.55
C GLU A 79 -2.60 11.46 -26.05
N ILE A 80 -2.61 10.42 -25.21
CA ILE A 80 -2.55 10.56 -23.74
C ILE A 80 -1.18 10.20 -23.17
N ALA A 81 -0.30 9.65 -23.97
CA ALA A 81 0.97 9.10 -23.48
C ALA A 81 1.85 10.13 -22.76
N ASP A 82 1.88 11.38 -23.22
CA ASP A 82 2.68 12.43 -22.58
C ASP A 82 2.09 12.80 -21.21
N GLU A 83 0.77 12.94 -21.10
CA GLU A 83 0.07 13.21 -19.84
C GLU A 83 0.32 12.07 -18.84
N PHE A 84 0.17 10.83 -19.27
CA PHE A 84 0.45 9.66 -18.44
C PHE A 84 1.90 9.60 -17.98
N LEU A 85 2.86 9.77 -18.91
CA LEU A 85 4.28 9.72 -18.59
C LEU A 85 4.70 10.86 -17.66
N ASP A 86 4.16 12.07 -17.83
CA ASP A 86 4.43 13.20 -16.94
C ASP A 86 3.88 12.96 -15.53
N PHE A 87 2.73 12.26 -15.42
CA PHE A 87 2.17 11.89 -14.11
C PHE A 87 3.05 10.89 -13.36
N VAL A 88 3.62 9.89 -14.05
CA VAL A 88 4.40 8.81 -13.42
C VAL A 88 5.90 9.07 -13.38
N ARG A 89 6.39 10.10 -14.08
CA ARG A 89 7.83 10.41 -14.17
C ARG A 89 8.47 10.58 -12.79
N ASP A 90 9.68 10.04 -12.65
CA ASP A 90 10.49 10.12 -11.43
C ASP A 90 9.80 9.61 -10.17
N SER A 91 8.83 8.69 -10.34
CA SER A 91 8.12 7.99 -9.26
C SER A 91 8.52 6.53 -9.15
N THR A 92 7.96 5.84 -8.18
CA THR A 92 7.95 4.39 -8.11
C THR A 92 6.52 3.89 -8.29
N LEU A 93 6.25 3.16 -9.36
CA LEU A 93 4.97 2.50 -9.61
C LEU A 93 4.83 1.27 -8.71
N VAL A 94 3.71 1.18 -8.04
CA VAL A 94 3.31 0.03 -7.22
C VAL A 94 2.19 -0.68 -7.97
N ILE A 95 2.45 -1.88 -8.45
CA ILE A 95 1.56 -2.62 -9.35
C ILE A 95 1.32 -4.04 -8.81
N HIS A 96 0.11 -4.55 -8.95
CA HIS A 96 -0.24 -5.89 -8.52
C HIS A 96 -0.08 -6.89 -9.66
N ASN A 97 0.95 -7.75 -9.62
CA ASN A 97 1.40 -8.59 -10.73
C ASN A 97 1.97 -7.74 -11.89
N ALA A 98 2.94 -6.90 -11.57
CA ALA A 98 3.48 -5.85 -12.43
C ALA A 98 3.87 -6.30 -13.86
N ALA A 99 4.27 -7.55 -14.04
CA ALA A 99 4.65 -8.05 -15.38
C ALA A 99 3.52 -7.97 -16.41
N PHE A 100 2.26 -8.01 -15.98
CA PHE A 100 1.10 -7.85 -16.84
C PHE A 100 1.00 -6.40 -17.35
N ASP A 101 0.86 -5.46 -16.44
CA ASP A 101 0.65 -4.04 -16.77
C ASP A 101 1.86 -3.43 -17.48
N THR A 102 3.08 -3.69 -16.97
CA THR A 102 4.30 -3.20 -17.65
C THR A 102 4.45 -3.79 -19.03
N GLY A 103 4.04 -5.04 -19.24
CA GLY A 103 4.03 -5.66 -20.57
C GLY A 103 3.12 -4.95 -21.57
N PHE A 104 1.94 -4.53 -21.14
CA PHE A 104 1.01 -3.75 -21.94
C PHE A 104 1.51 -2.31 -22.16
N LEU A 105 1.93 -1.64 -21.09
CA LEU A 105 2.48 -0.28 -21.17
C LEU A 105 3.67 -0.21 -22.13
N ASN A 106 4.60 -1.14 -22.01
CA ASN A 106 5.79 -1.20 -22.85
C ASN A 106 5.43 -1.44 -24.33
N MET A 107 4.42 -2.30 -24.61
CA MET A 107 3.95 -2.53 -25.95
C MET A 107 3.31 -1.27 -26.56
N GLU A 108 2.52 -0.54 -25.78
CA GLU A 108 1.91 0.72 -26.24
C GLU A 108 2.96 1.82 -26.45
N LEU A 109 3.92 1.96 -25.53
CA LEU A 109 5.02 2.93 -25.62
C LEU A 109 5.94 2.62 -26.83
N GLU A 110 6.26 1.35 -27.06
CA GLU A 110 7.07 0.93 -28.21
C GLU A 110 6.40 1.30 -29.54
N ARG A 111 5.08 1.14 -29.66
CA ARG A 111 4.31 1.51 -30.86
C ARG A 111 4.43 2.99 -31.23
N ILE A 112 4.67 3.85 -30.23
CA ILE A 112 4.81 5.31 -30.44
C ILE A 112 6.25 5.78 -30.29
N GLY A 113 7.21 4.87 -30.16
CA GLY A 113 8.65 5.17 -30.12
C GLY A 113 9.13 5.84 -28.82
N LYS A 114 8.46 5.61 -27.69
CA LYS A 114 8.78 6.23 -26.40
C LYS A 114 9.58 5.35 -25.42
N GLY A 115 10.12 4.23 -25.87
CA GLY A 115 10.93 3.33 -25.02
C GLY A 115 10.09 2.46 -24.08
N GLN A 116 10.54 2.24 -22.87
CA GLN A 116 9.87 1.39 -21.87
C GLN A 116 9.50 2.19 -20.64
N ILE A 117 8.51 1.70 -19.87
CA ILE A 117 8.03 2.41 -18.66
C ILE A 117 9.14 2.52 -17.61
N GLU A 118 10.04 1.53 -17.55
CA GLU A 118 11.18 1.49 -16.65
C GLU A 118 12.23 2.59 -16.93
N ASP A 119 12.21 3.20 -18.12
CA ASP A 119 13.03 4.37 -18.46
C ASP A 119 12.57 5.63 -17.71
N TYR A 120 11.30 5.66 -17.28
CA TYR A 120 10.64 6.81 -16.67
C TYR A 120 10.47 6.69 -15.15
N CYS A 121 10.29 5.47 -14.63
CA CYS A 121 9.96 5.22 -13.22
C CYS A 121 10.51 3.87 -12.75
N ASP A 122 10.60 3.69 -11.43
CA ASP A 122 10.87 2.39 -10.84
C ASP A 122 9.56 1.58 -10.69
N VAL A 123 9.64 0.26 -10.54
CA VAL A 123 8.46 -0.61 -10.42
C VAL A 123 8.58 -1.54 -9.22
N ILE A 124 7.56 -1.57 -8.37
CA ILE A 124 7.38 -2.53 -7.27
C ILE A 124 6.22 -3.47 -7.62
N ASP A 125 6.48 -4.78 -7.60
CA ASP A 125 5.48 -5.83 -7.77
C ASP A 125 4.97 -6.28 -6.39
N THR A 126 3.72 -5.93 -6.06
CA THR A 126 3.12 -6.25 -4.76
C THR A 126 2.82 -7.73 -4.57
N VAL A 127 2.65 -8.52 -5.63
CA VAL A 127 2.54 -9.99 -5.53
C VAL A 127 3.84 -10.60 -5.03
N LYS A 128 4.99 -10.15 -5.56
CA LYS A 128 6.30 -10.60 -5.09
C LYS A 128 6.55 -10.17 -3.64
N LEU A 129 6.20 -8.93 -3.32
CA LEU A 129 6.30 -8.40 -1.96
C LEU A 129 5.42 -9.20 -0.98
N ALA A 130 4.14 -9.40 -1.31
CA ALA A 130 3.20 -10.14 -0.48
C ALA A 130 3.63 -11.61 -0.27
N LYS A 131 4.12 -12.31 -1.29
CA LYS A 131 4.66 -13.66 -1.16
C LYS A 131 5.83 -13.74 -0.18
N LYS A 132 6.68 -12.71 -0.14
CA LYS A 132 7.81 -12.62 0.80
C LYS A 132 7.33 -12.38 2.25
N LEU A 133 6.34 -11.51 2.43
CA LEU A 133 5.86 -11.09 3.76
C LEU A 133 4.83 -12.08 4.35
N LEU A 134 4.06 -12.76 3.49
CA LEU A 134 2.95 -13.63 3.87
C LEU A 134 3.13 -15.03 3.25
N PRO A 135 4.18 -15.78 3.61
CA PRO A 135 4.46 -17.08 3.00
C PRO A 135 3.29 -18.05 3.20
N GLY A 136 2.90 -18.74 2.12
CA GLY A 136 1.83 -19.74 2.14
C GLY A 136 0.40 -19.19 2.10
N ARG A 137 0.21 -17.87 2.01
CA ARG A 137 -1.11 -17.24 1.88
C ARG A 137 -1.46 -16.93 0.42
N ALA A 138 -2.76 -16.83 0.14
CA ALA A 138 -3.23 -16.31 -1.14
C ALA A 138 -2.89 -14.80 -1.24
N VAL A 139 -2.40 -14.37 -2.40
CA VAL A 139 -1.88 -13.02 -2.64
C VAL A 139 -2.59 -12.29 -3.78
N SER A 140 -3.80 -12.72 -4.19
CA SER A 140 -4.63 -11.89 -5.07
C SER A 140 -5.05 -10.62 -4.36
N LEU A 141 -5.38 -9.55 -5.09
CA LEU A 141 -5.81 -8.27 -4.51
C LEU A 141 -6.96 -8.47 -3.52
N ASP A 142 -8.00 -9.22 -3.90
CA ASP A 142 -9.13 -9.57 -3.01
C ASP A 142 -8.72 -10.37 -1.78
N ALA A 143 -7.74 -11.26 -1.90
CA ALA A 143 -7.25 -12.03 -0.76
C ALA A 143 -6.49 -11.13 0.23
N LEU A 144 -5.73 -10.16 -0.29
CA LEU A 144 -5.00 -9.19 0.52
C LEU A 144 -5.96 -8.18 1.16
N CYS A 145 -6.99 -7.69 0.44
CA CYS A 145 -8.04 -6.84 1.02
C CYS A 145 -8.71 -7.54 2.21
N ARG A 146 -9.12 -8.81 2.04
CA ARG A 146 -9.71 -9.60 3.14
C ARG A 146 -8.73 -9.82 4.29
N TYR A 147 -7.46 -10.03 4.01
CA TYR A 147 -6.44 -10.25 5.04
C TYR A 147 -6.19 -9.01 5.89
N TYR A 148 -6.20 -7.82 5.27
CA TYR A 148 -5.99 -6.53 5.93
C TYR A 148 -7.27 -5.81 6.33
N GLU A 149 -8.45 -6.48 6.19
CA GLU A 149 -9.76 -5.92 6.52
C GLU A 149 -10.08 -4.62 5.75
N ILE A 150 -9.61 -4.53 4.50
CA ILE A 150 -9.88 -3.43 3.58
C ILE A 150 -11.22 -3.69 2.91
N ASP A 151 -12.13 -2.69 2.98
CA ASP A 151 -13.46 -2.80 2.37
C ASP A 151 -13.39 -2.72 0.85
N ASN A 152 -13.69 -3.85 0.19
CA ASN A 152 -13.79 -3.95 -1.26
C ASN A 152 -15.25 -4.27 -1.72
N SER A 153 -16.24 -3.98 -0.91
CA SER A 153 -17.67 -4.29 -1.18
C SER A 153 -18.20 -3.56 -2.43
N ASN A 154 -17.63 -2.41 -2.77
CA ASN A 154 -17.99 -1.63 -3.96
C ASN A 154 -17.42 -2.19 -5.27
N ARG A 155 -16.52 -3.17 -5.20
CA ARG A 155 -15.88 -3.79 -6.35
C ARG A 155 -16.77 -4.88 -6.97
N THR A 156 -17.82 -4.46 -7.65
CA THR A 156 -18.73 -5.37 -8.37
C THR A 156 -18.18 -5.79 -9.73
N LEU A 157 -17.44 -4.90 -10.40
CA LEU A 157 -16.65 -5.12 -11.62
C LEU A 157 -15.24 -4.64 -11.36
N HIS A 158 -14.32 -5.10 -12.18
CA HIS A 158 -12.96 -4.57 -12.20
C HIS A 158 -12.96 -3.18 -12.83
N GLY A 159 -12.18 -2.26 -12.27
CA GLY A 159 -11.99 -0.92 -12.82
C GLY A 159 -10.62 -0.42 -12.36
N ALA A 160 -9.79 0.03 -13.31
CA ALA A 160 -8.39 0.31 -13.04
C ALA A 160 -8.19 1.34 -11.92
N LEU A 161 -9.01 2.40 -11.85
CA LEU A 161 -8.87 3.37 -10.76
C LEU A 161 -9.25 2.77 -9.40
N LEU A 162 -10.36 2.03 -9.31
CA LEU A 162 -10.79 1.40 -8.06
C LEU A 162 -9.76 0.36 -7.59
N ASP A 163 -9.21 -0.43 -8.50
CA ASP A 163 -8.20 -1.42 -8.19
C ASP A 163 -6.89 -0.76 -7.75
N ALA A 164 -6.50 0.38 -8.36
CA ALA A 164 -5.38 1.18 -7.90
C ALA A 164 -5.59 1.80 -6.50
N GLU A 165 -6.83 2.22 -6.16
CA GLU A 165 -7.19 2.71 -4.81
C GLU A 165 -7.08 1.58 -3.77
N LEU A 166 -7.66 0.41 -4.03
CA LEU A 166 -7.56 -0.76 -3.15
C LEU A 166 -6.11 -1.21 -2.99
N LEU A 167 -5.34 -1.18 -4.09
CA LEU A 167 -3.92 -1.50 -4.06
C LEU A 167 -3.12 -0.52 -3.20
N ALA A 168 -3.49 0.75 -3.16
CA ALA A 168 -2.86 1.75 -2.30
C ALA A 168 -3.00 1.37 -0.81
N GLU A 169 -4.20 1.00 -0.37
CA GLU A 169 -4.45 0.58 1.00
C GLU A 169 -3.73 -0.73 1.35
N VAL A 170 -3.75 -1.70 0.43
CA VAL A 170 -3.01 -2.96 0.56
C VAL A 170 -1.51 -2.70 0.67
N TYR A 171 -0.94 -1.85 -0.19
CA TYR A 171 0.49 -1.53 -0.16
C TYR A 171 0.91 -0.83 1.14
N ILE A 172 0.12 0.13 1.61
CA ILE A 172 0.36 0.79 2.91
C ILE A 172 0.39 -0.23 4.04
N SER A 173 -0.52 -1.21 4.02
CA SER A 173 -0.60 -2.27 5.03
C SER A 173 0.60 -3.23 4.95
N LEU A 174 0.99 -3.63 3.74
CA LEU A 174 2.21 -4.43 3.50
C LEU A 174 3.47 -3.71 3.96
N ALA A 175 3.59 -2.41 3.66
CA ALA A 175 4.75 -1.60 4.01
C ALA A 175 4.88 -1.36 5.52
N ARG A 176 3.77 -1.18 6.26
CA ARG A 176 3.78 -1.09 7.73
C ARG A 176 4.31 -2.36 8.38
N GLY A 177 4.02 -3.52 7.80
CA GLY A 177 4.58 -4.79 8.26
C GLY A 177 6.11 -4.89 8.08
N GLN A 178 6.69 -4.19 7.10
CA GLN A 178 8.13 -4.14 6.88
C GLN A 178 8.87 -3.29 7.94
N ASP A 179 8.30 -2.16 8.38
CA ASP A 179 8.96 -1.31 9.38
C ASP A 179 9.12 -2.03 10.72
N THR A 180 8.19 -2.92 11.06
CA THR A 180 8.28 -3.74 12.26
C THR A 180 9.39 -4.79 12.17
N LEU A 181 9.76 -5.22 10.94
CA LEU A 181 10.81 -6.22 10.69
C LEU A 181 12.20 -5.59 10.46
N THR A 182 12.26 -4.37 9.87
CA THR A 182 13.53 -3.66 9.64
C THR A 182 14.09 -3.03 10.90
N LEU A 183 13.26 -2.68 11.88
CA LEU A 183 13.73 -2.23 13.20
C LEU A 183 14.55 -3.29 13.95
N VAL A 184 14.58 -4.53 13.47
CA VAL A 184 15.34 -5.63 14.11
C VAL A 184 16.73 -5.83 13.48
N ASN A 185 17.02 -5.34 12.25
CA ASN A 185 18.22 -5.78 11.53
C ASN A 185 19.18 -4.70 10.98
N GLU A 186 18.82 -3.43 10.87
CA GLU A 186 19.72 -2.46 10.22
C GLU A 186 20.27 -1.36 11.13
N ASP A 187 19.69 -1.14 12.31
CA ASP A 187 20.08 -0.03 13.19
C ASP A 187 20.77 -0.44 14.49
N ILE A 188 20.95 -1.73 14.76
CA ILE A 188 21.61 -2.16 16.01
C ILE A 188 23.08 -1.73 16.02
N ASP A 189 23.74 -1.72 14.87
CA ASP A 189 25.15 -1.31 14.75
C ASP A 189 25.37 0.22 14.65
N ASN A 190 24.30 1.00 14.41
CA ASN A 190 24.33 2.47 14.30
C ASN A 190 23.50 3.20 15.35
N LEU A 191 22.98 2.51 16.36
CA LEU A 191 22.34 3.17 17.49
C LEU A 191 23.38 4.04 18.21
N PRO A 192 23.04 5.32 18.51
CA PRO A 192 23.90 6.08 19.41
C PRO A 192 24.06 5.31 20.72
N PRO A 193 25.23 5.36 21.37
CA PRO A 193 25.43 4.64 22.61
C PRO A 193 24.30 4.98 23.58
N MET A 194 23.71 3.93 24.17
CA MET A 194 22.64 4.09 25.16
C MET A 194 23.08 5.17 26.19
N PRO A 195 22.23 6.16 26.47
CA PRO A 195 22.55 7.14 27.48
C PRO A 195 22.84 6.40 28.80
N LYS A 196 23.88 6.82 29.50
CA LYS A 196 24.19 6.25 30.82
C LYS A 196 23.03 6.55 31.76
N GLU A 197 22.82 5.70 32.75
CA GLU A 197 21.76 5.85 33.76
C GLU A 197 21.76 7.24 34.41
N GLU A 198 22.94 7.82 34.58
CA GLU A 198 23.19 9.18 35.10
C GLU A 198 22.76 10.33 34.20
N ASP A 199 22.61 10.05 32.86
CA ASP A 199 22.17 11.03 31.87
C ASP A 199 20.63 10.98 31.60
N CYS A 200 19.93 10.01 32.22
CA CYS A 200 18.50 9.83 32.05
C CYS A 200 17.71 10.74 32.98
N VAL A 201 16.88 11.61 32.42
CA VAL A 201 15.91 12.41 33.21
C VAL A 201 14.72 11.51 33.53
N ILE A 202 14.64 11.06 34.80
CA ILE A 202 13.51 10.29 35.29
C ILE A 202 12.35 11.26 35.59
N ILE A 203 11.35 11.28 34.72
CA ILE A 203 10.10 12.00 34.95
C ILE A 203 9.21 11.11 35.83
N ARG A 204 8.94 11.55 37.04
CA ARG A 204 8.06 10.84 37.98
C ARG A 204 6.65 11.41 37.88
N ALA A 205 5.66 10.52 37.86
CA ALA A 205 4.27 10.91 37.89
C ALA A 205 3.94 11.75 39.12
N ASN A 206 3.15 12.80 38.94
CA ASN A 206 2.68 13.62 40.07
C ASN A 206 1.54 12.91 40.84
N ALA A 207 1.08 13.51 41.95
CA ALA A 207 0.09 12.90 42.82
C ALA A 207 -1.29 12.70 42.13
N GLU A 208 -1.67 13.59 41.20
CA GLU A 208 -2.93 13.49 40.48
C GLU A 208 -2.88 12.37 39.43
N GLU A 209 -1.76 12.25 38.73
CA GLU A 209 -1.52 11.18 37.75
C GLU A 209 -1.53 9.80 38.40
N LEU A 210 -0.89 9.69 39.58
CA LEU A 210 -0.86 8.45 40.38
C LEU A 210 -2.27 8.09 40.90
N ALA A 211 -3.06 9.07 41.33
CA ALA A 211 -4.42 8.85 41.80
C ALA A 211 -5.31 8.35 40.66
N GLU A 212 -5.22 8.96 39.48
CA GLU A 212 -6.00 8.54 38.31
C GLU A 212 -5.56 7.15 37.80
N HIS A 213 -4.26 6.87 37.79
CA HIS A 213 -3.73 5.55 37.47
C HIS A 213 -4.29 4.47 38.38
N ASN A 214 -4.28 4.70 39.73
CA ASN A 214 -4.83 3.76 40.69
C ASN A 214 -6.33 3.57 40.53
N ARG A 215 -7.08 4.64 40.22
CA ARG A 215 -8.52 4.56 39.90
C ARG A 215 -8.82 3.66 38.72
N ILE A 216 -8.01 3.76 37.64
CA ILE A 216 -8.14 2.91 36.45
C ILE A 216 -7.81 1.44 36.79
N LEU A 217 -6.77 1.20 37.59
CA LEU A 217 -6.44 -0.16 38.05
C LEU A 217 -7.56 -0.79 38.87
N ASP A 218 -8.24 -0.03 39.75
CA ASP A 218 -9.39 -0.50 40.53
C ASP A 218 -10.56 -0.90 39.63
N ILE A 219 -10.83 -0.15 38.55
CA ILE A 219 -11.86 -0.48 37.57
C ILE A 219 -11.50 -1.77 36.82
N ALA A 220 -10.23 -1.89 36.40
CA ALA A 220 -9.76 -3.08 35.70
C ALA A 220 -9.86 -4.33 36.59
N GLU A 221 -9.46 -4.24 37.84
CA GLU A 221 -9.55 -5.34 38.80
C GLU A 221 -10.99 -5.79 39.06
N LYS A 222 -11.93 -4.83 39.24
CA LYS A 222 -13.36 -5.12 39.40
C LYS A 222 -13.96 -5.80 38.16
N LYS A 223 -13.56 -5.39 36.96
CA LYS A 223 -14.08 -5.97 35.68
C LYS A 223 -13.47 -7.34 35.37
N SER A 224 -12.18 -7.52 35.55
CA SER A 224 -11.48 -8.76 35.22
C SER A 224 -11.57 -9.82 36.31
N LYS A 225 -11.94 -9.45 37.54
CA LYS A 225 -11.89 -10.30 38.74
C LYS A 225 -10.48 -10.89 39.00
N SER A 226 -9.45 -10.20 38.56
CA SER A 226 -8.04 -10.60 38.72
C SER A 226 -7.17 -9.37 38.99
N THR A 227 -6.11 -9.54 39.76
CA THR A 227 -5.17 -8.44 40.06
C THR A 227 -4.42 -8.03 38.80
N PRO A 228 -4.44 -6.75 38.39
CA PRO A 228 -3.72 -6.24 37.24
C PRO A 228 -2.21 -6.51 37.34
N ALA A 229 -1.54 -6.75 36.20
CA ALA A 229 -0.11 -7.08 36.14
C ALA A 229 0.76 -6.04 36.86
N TRP A 230 0.48 -4.76 36.68
CA TRP A 230 1.19 -3.64 37.34
C TRP A 230 1.16 -3.69 38.88
N ARG A 231 0.08 -4.19 39.46
CA ARG A 231 0.02 -4.37 40.92
C ARG A 231 0.79 -5.59 41.39
N ARG A 232 0.92 -6.62 40.57
CA ARG A 232 1.71 -7.81 40.87
C ARG A 232 3.19 -7.49 40.84
N GLU A 233 3.67 -6.78 39.81
CA GLU A 233 5.04 -6.35 39.66
C GLU A 233 5.48 -5.37 40.79
N ALA A 234 4.60 -4.43 41.17
CA ALA A 234 4.87 -3.50 42.26
C ALA A 234 4.98 -4.21 43.63
N ALA A 235 4.24 -5.30 43.82
CA ALA A 235 4.32 -6.09 45.07
C ALA A 235 5.60 -6.96 45.13
N GLU A 236 6.10 -7.43 43.98
CA GLU A 236 7.35 -8.20 43.89
C GLU A 236 8.59 -7.32 43.99
N ALA A 237 8.49 -6.03 43.61
CA ALA A 237 9.57 -5.06 43.65
C ALA A 237 9.74 -4.36 45.02
N ALA A 238 8.83 -4.57 45.98
CA ALA A 238 8.93 -3.99 47.30
C ALA A 238 10.05 -4.73 48.09
N PRO A 239 11.09 -4.03 48.61
CA PRO A 239 12.12 -4.68 49.42
C PRO A 239 11.46 -5.29 50.65
N ALA A 240 11.81 -6.54 50.94
CA ALA A 240 11.41 -7.21 52.17
C ALA A 240 12.01 -6.41 53.36
N ASP A 241 11.16 -5.62 54.01
CA ASP A 241 11.55 -4.81 55.17
C ASP A 241 11.90 -5.76 56.31
N SER A 242 13.11 -5.64 56.76
CA SER A 242 13.73 -6.42 57.85
C SER A 242 12.92 -6.26 59.12
N ALA A 243 12.24 -7.34 59.50
CA ALA A 243 11.84 -7.52 60.89
C ALA A 243 13.09 -7.81 61.73
N SER A 244 13.46 -6.90 62.60
CA SER A 244 14.23 -7.13 63.83
C SER A 244 13.95 -6.03 64.82
#